data_6bf5b0f0ba4a6f85ba4c5d271d256620
#
_entry.id   6bf5b0f0ba4a6f85ba4c5d271d256620
#
_cell.length_a   1.000
_cell.length_b   1.000
_cell.length_c   1.000
_cell.angle_alpha   90.00
_cell.angle_beta   90.00
_cell.angle_gamma   90.00
#
_symmetry.space_group_name_H-M   'P 1'
#
loop_
_entity.id
_entity.type
_entity.pdbx_description
1 polymer ?
#
loop_
_entity_poly.entity_id
_entity_poly.type
_entity_poly.pdbx_seq_one_letter_code
_entity_poly.pdbx_strand_id
1 'polypeptide(L)'
;MLELTPKEIIERKALRINPAKTCQPIGAMYAALGIHGCLPHSHGSQGCCAYHRSHLTRHYKEPIMAATSSFTEGAAVFGGSANLRQAFTTMYKLYNPDVIAVNTTCLSETIGDDIPTIIREARESGIIPEGKTVIHANTPSYVGTHITGWSNMTEAMVKYLSEKTGTTKNQLNVIPGYVEPSDVRHLKQFLQTLGVESVVFPDTSDVVDTPQTGDFRMYPKGGTTVEALRSTGDSLYTLALGDASKAAAVALENKCQVPYKVLDLPVGIAACDRFVQAVIETTGIEPPESLMDERGKLVDLMTDWQQYLYGKRVALSGDPDQMVAVTEFLVSCGAKPVYVITGTVSPYFVTRCKEILKDWVPDAVIRDNADLFYLHQLIKNKPVDLLISNVYGKYIARAEDIPLVRYGWPILDRVGHSLFPSFGYRGSMHLLCNIINTILERKDRDDPDEVFELVL
;
A
#
# COMPACT_ATOMS: atom_id res chain seq x y z
N MET A 1 21.57 15.43 16.03
CA MET A 1 21.26 14.06 16.50
C MET A 1 21.67 13.02 15.45
N LEU A 2 21.36 13.20 14.19
CA LEU A 2 21.79 12.28 13.10
C LEU A 2 23.30 12.36 12.80
N GLU A 3 23.92 13.50 13.02
CA GLU A 3 25.38 13.68 12.98
C GLU A 3 26.13 12.71 13.91
N LEU A 4 25.45 12.24 14.96
CA LEU A 4 25.98 11.29 15.93
C LEU A 4 25.76 9.82 15.51
N THR A 5 25.14 9.53 14.36
CA THR A 5 25.03 8.15 13.86
C THR A 5 26.42 7.60 13.57
N PRO A 6 26.88 6.55 14.26
CA PRO A 6 28.22 6.02 14.06
C PRO A 6 28.34 5.31 12.72
N LYS A 7 29.53 5.33 12.11
CA LYS A 7 29.81 4.56 10.88
C LYS A 7 29.83 3.06 11.13
N GLU A 8 30.26 2.65 12.32
CA GLU A 8 30.34 1.23 12.67
C GLU A 8 28.96 0.58 12.67
N ILE A 9 28.81 -0.49 11.92
CA ILE A 9 27.56 -1.25 11.80
C ILE A 9 27.62 -2.40 12.80
N ILE A 10 26.83 -2.26 13.88
CA ILE A 10 26.65 -3.30 14.89
C ILE A 10 25.28 -3.94 14.65
N GLU A 11 25.27 -5.25 14.50
CA GLU A 11 24.04 -5.98 14.32
C GLU A 11 23.16 -5.94 15.58
N ARG A 12 21.91 -5.50 15.41
CA ARG A 12 20.93 -5.38 16.49
C ARG A 12 19.80 -6.39 16.29
N LYS A 13 19.62 -7.32 17.21
CA LYS A 13 18.64 -8.40 17.09
C LYS A 13 17.21 -7.94 17.38
N ALA A 14 17.01 -7.08 18.36
CA ALA A 14 15.68 -6.70 18.85
C ALA A 14 15.36 -5.22 18.66
N LEU A 15 16.32 -4.32 18.94
CA LEU A 15 16.09 -2.88 18.87
C LEU A 15 16.03 -2.41 17.42
N ARG A 16 14.97 -1.63 17.11
CA ARG A 16 14.84 -0.88 15.85
C ARG A 16 14.79 0.61 16.16
N ILE A 17 15.53 1.40 15.37
CA ILE A 17 15.61 2.86 15.52
C ILE A 17 15.03 3.47 14.25
N ASN A 18 13.84 4.08 14.35
CA ASN A 18 13.10 4.62 13.22
C ASN A 18 12.88 3.55 12.11
N PRO A 19 12.11 2.50 12.38
CA PRO A 19 11.91 1.38 11.45
C PRO A 19 11.08 1.75 10.20
N ALA A 20 10.52 2.99 10.15
CA ALA A 20 9.67 3.48 9.05
C ALA A 20 8.47 2.56 8.74
N LYS A 21 7.96 1.90 9.76
CA LYS A 21 6.77 1.03 9.72
C LYS A 21 5.80 1.38 10.85
N THR A 22 4.57 0.91 10.76
CA THR A 22 3.54 1.18 11.76
C THR A 22 2.69 -0.04 12.06
N CYS A 23 1.73 0.14 12.99
CA CYS A 23 0.85 -0.91 13.49
C CYS A 23 -0.01 -1.55 12.40
N GLN A 24 -0.29 -2.86 12.53
CA GLN A 24 -1.19 -3.59 11.62
C GLN A 24 -2.58 -2.94 11.49
N PRO A 25 -3.26 -2.47 12.58
CA PRO A 25 -4.58 -1.85 12.47
C PRO A 25 -4.67 -0.67 11.49
N ILE A 26 -3.58 0.07 11.26
CA ILE A 26 -3.58 1.18 10.30
C ILE A 26 -3.82 0.67 8.88
N GLY A 27 -3.12 -0.37 8.47
CA GLY A 27 -3.31 -0.99 7.17
C GLY A 27 -4.68 -1.66 7.03
N ALA A 28 -5.15 -2.35 8.08
CA ALA A 28 -6.48 -2.93 8.11
C ALA A 28 -7.58 -1.86 7.99
N MET A 29 -7.43 -0.72 8.67
CA MET A 29 -8.33 0.42 8.56
C MET A 29 -8.33 1.00 7.14
N TYR A 30 -7.15 1.16 6.54
CA TYR A 30 -7.03 1.64 5.15
C TYR A 30 -7.70 0.69 4.15
N ALA A 31 -7.49 -0.62 4.27
CA ALA A 31 -8.19 -1.60 3.45
C ALA A 31 -9.72 -1.52 3.65
N ALA A 32 -10.19 -1.45 4.89
CA ALA A 32 -11.62 -1.36 5.22
C ALA A 32 -12.31 -0.13 4.62
N LEU A 33 -11.61 1.01 4.56
CA LEU A 33 -12.09 2.21 3.88
C LEU A 33 -12.34 2.00 2.39
N GLY A 34 -11.70 1.01 1.77
CA GLY A 34 -11.92 0.63 0.38
C GLY A 34 -13.21 -0.14 0.13
N ILE A 35 -14.05 -0.39 1.13
CA ILE A 35 -15.40 -0.95 0.99
C ILE A 35 -16.42 0.19 1.06
N HIS A 36 -17.30 0.29 0.09
CA HIS A 36 -18.38 1.28 0.09
C HIS A 36 -19.30 1.09 1.31
N GLY A 37 -19.65 2.18 2.00
CA GLY A 37 -20.51 2.12 3.17
C GLY A 37 -19.92 1.43 4.40
N CYS A 38 -18.59 1.23 4.44
CA CYS A 38 -17.91 0.59 5.56
C CYS A 38 -17.53 1.58 6.66
N LEU A 39 -17.72 1.16 7.91
CA LEU A 39 -17.19 1.83 9.09
C LEU A 39 -16.09 0.96 9.71
N PRO A 40 -14.81 1.34 9.59
CA PRO A 40 -13.73 0.67 10.29
C PRO A 40 -13.88 0.79 11.81
N HIS A 41 -13.60 -0.29 12.53
CA HIS A 41 -13.73 -0.37 13.98
C HIS A 41 -12.50 -0.96 14.64
N SER A 42 -11.82 -0.18 15.47
CA SER A 42 -10.68 -0.66 16.26
C SER A 42 -11.17 -1.25 17.59
N HIS A 43 -11.10 -2.58 17.73
CA HIS A 43 -11.47 -3.27 18.96
C HIS A 43 -10.33 -3.19 19.97
N GLY A 44 -10.47 -2.29 20.93
CA GLY A 44 -9.47 -2.02 21.95
C GLY A 44 -9.58 -0.62 22.55
N SER A 45 -8.44 -0.03 22.89
CA SER A 45 -8.35 1.30 23.47
C SER A 45 -8.66 2.41 22.47
N GLN A 46 -9.36 3.46 22.94
CA GLN A 46 -9.64 4.66 22.16
C GLN A 46 -8.35 5.39 21.72
N GLY A 47 -7.29 5.33 22.50
CA GLY A 47 -5.99 5.90 22.16
C GLY A 47 -5.38 5.25 20.91
N CYS A 48 -5.50 3.92 20.77
CA CYS A 48 -5.07 3.21 19.58
C CYS A 48 -5.84 3.67 18.33
N CYS A 49 -7.17 3.75 18.40
CA CYS A 49 -7.98 4.22 17.28
C CYS A 49 -7.64 5.66 16.88
N ALA A 50 -7.47 6.56 17.85
CA ALA A 50 -7.07 7.95 17.60
C ALA A 50 -5.69 8.03 16.90
N TYR A 51 -4.74 7.21 17.35
CA TYR A 51 -3.42 7.10 16.73
C TYR A 51 -3.50 6.59 15.28
N HIS A 52 -4.24 5.51 15.03
CA HIS A 52 -4.42 4.93 13.69
C HIS A 52 -5.03 5.95 12.73
N ARG A 53 -6.12 6.61 13.14
CA ARG A 53 -6.76 7.68 12.35
C ARG A 53 -5.80 8.82 12.06
N SER A 54 -5.03 9.29 13.05
CA SER A 54 -4.13 10.41 12.90
C SER A 54 -3.01 10.15 11.88
N HIS A 55 -2.56 8.91 11.75
CA HIS A 55 -1.57 8.53 10.74
C HIS A 55 -2.12 8.65 9.32
N LEU A 56 -3.31 8.12 9.07
CA LEU A 56 -3.98 8.22 7.77
C LEU A 56 -4.37 9.68 7.47
N THR A 57 -4.99 10.38 8.43
CA THR A 57 -5.37 11.80 8.28
C THR A 57 -4.17 12.68 7.93
N ARG A 58 -3.02 12.48 8.57
CA ARG A 58 -1.82 13.28 8.27
C ARG A 58 -1.23 13.01 6.89
N HIS A 59 -1.38 11.80 6.39
CA HIS A 59 -0.91 11.43 5.07
C HIS A 59 -1.84 11.96 3.96
N TYR A 60 -3.13 11.64 4.04
CA TYR A 60 -4.13 12.02 3.03
C TYR A 60 -4.65 13.44 3.17
N LYS A 61 -4.42 14.11 4.32
CA LYS A 61 -4.96 15.43 4.65
C LYS A 61 -6.48 15.49 4.77
N GLU A 62 -7.12 14.33 4.93
CA GLU A 62 -8.56 14.16 5.03
C GLU A 62 -8.96 13.53 6.37
N PRO A 63 -10.12 13.89 6.93
CA PRO A 63 -10.62 13.26 8.15
C PRO A 63 -10.96 11.79 7.89
N ILE A 64 -10.34 10.91 8.65
CA ILE A 64 -10.60 9.47 8.57
C ILE A 64 -11.68 9.07 9.56
N MET A 65 -12.73 8.42 9.05
CA MET A 65 -13.80 7.89 9.87
C MET A 65 -13.43 6.52 10.44
N ALA A 66 -13.58 6.35 11.75
CA ALA A 66 -13.43 5.06 12.42
C ALA A 66 -14.08 5.10 13.81
N ALA A 67 -14.51 3.93 14.28
CA ALA A 67 -15.06 3.73 15.62
C ALA A 67 -14.13 2.88 16.49
N THR A 68 -14.41 2.81 17.80
CA THR A 68 -13.64 2.02 18.75
C THR A 68 -14.53 1.43 19.85
N SER A 69 -14.12 0.28 20.39
CA SER A 69 -14.75 -0.33 21.57
C SER A 69 -14.45 0.41 22.87
N SER A 70 -13.53 1.37 22.88
CA SER A 70 -13.19 2.22 24.02
C SER A 70 -12.93 1.44 25.31
N PHE A 71 -11.98 0.50 25.28
CA PHE A 71 -11.64 -0.31 26.45
C PHE A 71 -11.29 0.55 27.64
N THR A 72 -11.94 0.19 28.76
CA THR A 72 -11.60 0.66 30.11
C THR A 72 -10.73 -0.38 30.82
N GLU A 73 -10.27 -0.08 32.03
CA GLU A 73 -9.52 -1.02 32.86
C GLU A 73 -10.30 -2.33 33.10
N GLY A 74 -11.62 -2.25 33.30
CA GLY A 74 -12.47 -3.44 33.42
C GLY A 74 -12.46 -4.32 32.19
N ALA A 75 -12.55 -3.74 31.00
CA ALA A 75 -12.47 -4.50 29.75
C ALA A 75 -11.08 -5.12 29.53
N ALA A 76 -10.02 -4.45 30.00
CA ALA A 76 -8.65 -5.00 29.92
C ALA A 76 -8.44 -6.24 30.81
N VAL A 77 -9.26 -6.42 31.87
CA VAL A 77 -9.18 -7.55 32.80
C VAL A 77 -10.19 -8.64 32.48
N PHE A 78 -11.43 -8.26 32.15
CA PHE A 78 -12.55 -9.19 32.00
C PHE A 78 -12.95 -9.50 30.54
N GLY A 79 -12.26 -8.89 29.58
CA GLY A 79 -12.57 -9.03 28.14
C GLY A 79 -13.43 -7.88 27.61
N GLY A 80 -13.34 -7.68 26.29
CA GLY A 80 -13.99 -6.59 25.56
C GLY A 80 -15.33 -6.94 24.91
N SER A 81 -15.89 -8.14 25.14
CA SER A 81 -17.09 -8.61 24.46
C SER A 81 -18.28 -7.65 24.66
N ALA A 82 -18.54 -7.21 25.88
CA ALA A 82 -19.62 -6.26 26.17
C ALA A 82 -19.41 -4.92 25.46
N ASN A 83 -18.18 -4.43 25.42
CA ASN A 83 -17.80 -3.19 24.71
C ASN A 83 -18.06 -3.31 23.22
N LEU A 84 -17.70 -4.43 22.58
CA LEU A 84 -17.89 -4.64 21.15
C LEU A 84 -19.38 -4.72 20.80
N ARG A 85 -20.18 -5.44 21.56
CA ARG A 85 -21.63 -5.52 21.39
C ARG A 85 -22.31 -4.15 21.54
N GLN A 86 -21.91 -3.37 22.54
CA GLN A 86 -22.39 -2.01 22.72
C GLN A 86 -21.97 -1.10 21.56
N ALA A 87 -20.73 -1.26 21.07
CA ALA A 87 -20.24 -0.53 19.90
C ALA A 87 -21.07 -0.84 18.64
N PHE A 88 -21.40 -2.12 18.37
CA PHE A 88 -22.28 -2.49 17.24
C PHE A 88 -23.64 -1.79 17.34
N THR A 89 -24.29 -1.86 18.51
CA THR A 89 -25.57 -1.19 18.75
C THR A 89 -25.49 0.31 18.45
N THR A 90 -24.44 0.97 18.93
CA THR A 90 -24.23 2.40 18.75
C THR A 90 -23.94 2.77 17.29
N MET A 91 -23.08 1.98 16.62
CA MET A 91 -22.69 2.23 15.23
C MET A 91 -23.86 2.09 14.27
N TYR A 92 -24.69 1.04 14.40
CA TYR A 92 -25.87 0.89 13.55
C TYR A 92 -26.91 1.97 13.82
N LYS A 93 -27.10 2.37 15.09
CA LYS A 93 -28.06 3.42 15.44
C LYS A 93 -27.67 4.80 14.91
N LEU A 94 -26.38 5.16 14.95
CA LEU A 94 -25.93 6.52 14.64
C LEU A 94 -25.42 6.66 13.21
N TYR A 95 -24.74 5.63 12.66
CA TYR A 95 -24.03 5.71 11.40
C TYR A 95 -24.59 4.79 10.31
N ASN A 96 -25.39 3.81 10.69
CA ASN A 96 -26.03 2.83 9.81
C ASN A 96 -25.12 2.30 8.68
N PRO A 97 -23.90 1.80 8.97
CA PRO A 97 -23.01 1.28 7.94
C PRO A 97 -23.59 0.03 7.25
N ASP A 98 -23.18 -0.23 6.02
CA ASP A 98 -23.45 -1.50 5.35
C ASP A 98 -22.52 -2.60 5.84
N VAL A 99 -21.27 -2.22 6.12
CA VAL A 99 -20.23 -3.10 6.68
C VAL A 99 -19.58 -2.45 7.89
N ILE A 100 -19.38 -3.21 8.95
CA ILE A 100 -18.47 -2.88 10.04
C ILE A 100 -17.23 -3.78 9.87
N ALA A 101 -16.05 -3.19 9.69
CA ALA A 101 -14.79 -3.91 9.60
C ALA A 101 -14.02 -3.81 10.91
N VAL A 102 -14.02 -4.88 11.69
CA VAL A 102 -13.35 -4.94 12.99
C VAL A 102 -11.89 -5.33 12.79
N ASN A 103 -10.99 -4.48 13.25
CA ASN A 103 -9.58 -4.78 13.42
C ASN A 103 -9.24 -4.84 14.92
N THR A 104 -8.49 -5.86 15.32
CA THR A 104 -8.07 -6.03 16.71
C THR A 104 -6.87 -5.13 17.03
N THR A 105 -6.70 -4.80 18.31
CA THR A 105 -5.50 -4.12 18.82
C THR A 105 -4.63 -5.08 19.63
N CYS A 106 -3.41 -4.68 20.00
CA CYS A 106 -2.54 -5.49 20.84
C CYS A 106 -3.23 -5.92 22.13
N LEU A 107 -4.07 -5.04 22.69
CA LEU A 107 -4.75 -5.30 23.96
C LEU A 107 -5.80 -6.41 23.79
N SER A 108 -6.69 -6.30 22.82
CA SER A 108 -7.72 -7.32 22.56
C SER A 108 -7.13 -8.68 22.17
N GLU A 109 -6.04 -8.68 21.41
CA GLU A 109 -5.30 -9.91 21.06
C GLU A 109 -4.63 -10.56 22.28
N THR A 110 -4.08 -9.76 23.21
CA THR A 110 -3.43 -10.27 24.41
C THR A 110 -4.44 -10.83 25.39
N ILE A 111 -5.63 -10.22 25.48
CA ILE A 111 -6.75 -10.71 26.29
C ILE A 111 -7.35 -11.99 25.71
N GLY A 112 -7.31 -12.13 24.37
CA GLY A 112 -7.85 -13.29 23.67
C GLY A 112 -9.36 -13.18 23.41
N ASP A 113 -9.86 -11.98 23.11
CA ASP A 113 -11.25 -11.78 22.74
C ASP A 113 -11.60 -12.58 21.47
N ASP A 114 -12.61 -13.46 21.54
CA ASP A 114 -13.10 -14.27 20.42
C ASP A 114 -14.09 -13.46 19.56
N ILE A 115 -13.55 -12.67 18.64
CA ILE A 115 -14.33 -11.80 17.76
C ILE A 115 -15.38 -12.57 16.94
N PRO A 116 -15.06 -13.73 16.29
CA PRO A 116 -16.06 -14.52 15.60
C PRO A 116 -17.28 -14.89 16.44
N THR A 117 -17.04 -15.35 17.66
CA THR A 117 -18.13 -15.71 18.58
C THR A 117 -18.95 -14.49 18.97
N ILE A 118 -18.32 -13.35 19.26
CA ILE A 118 -19.03 -12.10 19.60
C ILE A 118 -19.92 -11.64 18.42
N ILE A 119 -19.41 -11.71 17.19
CA ILE A 119 -20.17 -11.36 15.97
C ILE A 119 -21.37 -12.28 15.80
N ARG A 120 -21.19 -13.60 15.97
CA ARG A 120 -22.27 -14.58 15.86
C ARG A 120 -23.39 -14.30 16.87
N GLU A 121 -23.04 -14.13 18.15
CA GLU A 121 -23.99 -13.82 19.22
C GLU A 121 -24.71 -12.48 19.01
N ALA A 122 -24.00 -11.47 18.51
CA ALA A 122 -24.58 -10.16 18.17
C ALA A 122 -25.59 -10.27 17.02
N ARG A 123 -25.36 -11.18 16.06
CA ARG A 123 -26.29 -11.47 14.98
C ARG A 123 -27.53 -12.22 15.48
N GLU A 124 -27.34 -13.27 16.27
CA GLU A 124 -28.41 -14.07 16.86
C GLU A 124 -29.31 -13.24 17.79
N SER A 125 -28.74 -12.27 18.50
CA SER A 125 -29.51 -11.35 19.37
C SER A 125 -30.13 -10.15 18.66
N GLY A 126 -29.99 -10.05 17.32
CA GLY A 126 -30.56 -8.95 16.52
C GLY A 126 -29.83 -7.60 16.68
N ILE A 127 -28.66 -7.56 17.33
CA ILE A 127 -27.83 -6.35 17.40
C ILE A 127 -27.29 -5.99 16.03
N ILE A 128 -26.91 -6.99 15.22
CA ILE A 128 -26.54 -6.81 13.82
C ILE A 128 -27.82 -6.96 12.98
N PRO A 129 -28.31 -5.88 12.33
CA PRO A 129 -29.55 -5.95 11.54
C PRO A 129 -29.42 -6.91 10.35
N GLU A 130 -30.57 -7.40 9.88
CA GLU A 130 -30.63 -8.19 8.64
C GLU A 130 -30.12 -7.38 7.44
N GLY A 131 -29.38 -8.03 6.56
CA GLY A 131 -28.74 -7.40 5.39
C GLY A 131 -27.43 -6.65 5.69
N LYS A 132 -27.11 -6.42 6.97
CA LYS A 132 -25.83 -5.80 7.37
C LYS A 132 -24.74 -6.83 7.63
N THR A 133 -23.49 -6.46 7.40
CA THR A 133 -22.35 -7.38 7.54
C THR A 133 -21.31 -6.84 8.52
N VAL A 134 -20.74 -7.73 9.32
CA VAL A 134 -19.54 -7.47 10.12
C VAL A 134 -18.45 -8.42 9.66
N ILE A 135 -17.32 -7.87 9.29
CA ILE A 135 -16.09 -8.62 8.97
C ILE A 135 -15.04 -8.36 10.04
N HIS A 136 -14.08 -9.25 10.20
CA HIS A 136 -12.97 -8.99 11.14
C HIS A 136 -11.65 -9.53 10.61
N ALA A 137 -10.57 -8.88 11.06
CA ALA A 137 -9.20 -9.33 10.89
C ALA A 137 -8.43 -9.20 12.21
N ASN A 138 -7.66 -10.22 12.55
CA ASN A 138 -6.71 -10.15 13.65
C ASN A 138 -5.50 -9.33 13.21
N THR A 139 -5.17 -8.31 13.99
CA THR A 139 -4.14 -7.32 13.64
C THR A 139 -3.23 -6.99 14.83
N PRO A 140 -2.58 -7.99 15.46
CA PRO A 140 -1.68 -7.78 16.59
C PRO A 140 -0.44 -6.97 16.16
N SER A 141 -0.23 -5.80 16.74
CA SER A 141 0.86 -4.89 16.31
C SER A 141 2.24 -5.27 16.85
N TYR A 142 2.34 -6.26 17.72
CA TYR A 142 3.63 -6.80 18.17
C TYR A 142 4.27 -7.76 17.15
N VAL A 143 3.52 -8.18 16.12
CA VAL A 143 4.02 -8.90 14.93
C VAL A 143 3.52 -8.20 13.67
N GLY A 144 4.26 -8.32 12.56
CA GLY A 144 3.88 -7.70 11.29
C GLY A 144 3.91 -6.16 11.29
N THR A 145 3.25 -5.58 10.30
CA THR A 145 3.20 -4.13 10.06
C THR A 145 1.86 -3.74 9.44
N HIS A 146 1.68 -2.46 9.09
CA HIS A 146 0.52 -1.98 8.33
C HIS A 146 0.28 -2.77 7.04
N ILE A 147 1.34 -3.23 6.36
CA ILE A 147 1.22 -4.10 5.17
C ILE A 147 0.54 -5.42 5.51
N THR A 148 0.96 -6.06 6.60
CA THR A 148 0.33 -7.30 7.09
C THR A 148 -1.13 -7.07 7.47
N GLY A 149 -1.43 -5.94 8.14
CA GLY A 149 -2.79 -5.59 8.53
C GLY A 149 -3.71 -5.33 7.32
N TRP A 150 -3.19 -4.68 6.29
CA TRP A 150 -3.89 -4.50 5.02
C TRP A 150 -4.20 -5.85 4.36
N SER A 151 -3.21 -6.73 4.28
CA SER A 151 -3.35 -8.07 3.72
C SER A 151 -4.41 -8.90 4.48
N ASN A 152 -4.37 -8.90 5.82
CA ASN A 152 -5.31 -9.64 6.66
C ASN A 152 -6.75 -9.12 6.49
N MET A 153 -6.95 -7.81 6.40
CA MET A 153 -8.29 -7.24 6.19
C MET A 153 -8.80 -7.50 4.77
N THR A 154 -7.95 -7.45 3.76
CA THR A 154 -8.33 -7.79 2.37
C THR A 154 -8.68 -9.27 2.24
N GLU A 155 -7.95 -10.15 2.92
CA GLU A 155 -8.30 -11.58 3.03
C GLU A 155 -9.66 -11.76 3.74
N ALA A 156 -9.92 -10.99 4.80
CA ALA A 156 -11.20 -11.03 5.52
C ALA A 156 -12.38 -10.62 4.62
N MET A 157 -12.21 -9.63 3.72
CA MET A 157 -13.25 -9.29 2.73
C MET A 157 -13.65 -10.51 1.91
N VAL A 158 -12.69 -11.26 1.42
CA VAL A 158 -12.95 -12.49 0.67
C VAL A 158 -13.64 -13.55 1.54
N LYS A 159 -13.12 -13.80 2.73
CA LYS A 159 -13.67 -14.82 3.64
C LYS A 159 -15.13 -14.56 4.00
N TYR A 160 -15.49 -13.30 4.25
CA TYR A 160 -16.82 -12.94 4.70
C TYR A 160 -17.80 -12.60 3.56
N LEU A 161 -17.34 -12.00 2.47
CA LEU A 161 -18.21 -11.40 1.47
C LEU A 161 -18.23 -12.15 0.15
N SER A 162 -17.12 -12.71 -0.36
CA SER A 162 -17.11 -13.39 -1.66
C SER A 162 -18.03 -14.61 -1.66
N GLU A 163 -18.84 -14.75 -2.70
CA GLU A 163 -19.82 -15.83 -2.85
C GLU A 163 -19.66 -16.48 -4.22
N LYS A 164 -19.79 -17.82 -4.28
CA LYS A 164 -19.86 -18.58 -5.54
C LYS A 164 -21.30 -18.93 -5.82
N THR A 165 -21.89 -18.31 -6.86
CA THR A 165 -23.27 -18.60 -7.26
C THR A 165 -23.39 -19.71 -8.31
N GLY A 166 -22.28 -20.08 -8.94
CA GLY A 166 -22.21 -21.08 -10.01
C GLY A 166 -22.33 -20.50 -11.41
N THR A 167 -22.55 -19.18 -11.55
CA THR A 167 -22.58 -18.50 -12.85
C THR A 167 -21.31 -17.67 -13.00
N THR A 168 -20.41 -18.11 -13.87
CA THR A 168 -19.18 -17.36 -14.14
C THR A 168 -19.50 -16.05 -14.87
N LYS A 169 -18.98 -14.94 -14.35
CA LYS A 169 -19.09 -13.59 -14.92
C LYS A 169 -17.85 -13.27 -15.73
N ASN A 170 -18.01 -12.62 -16.88
CA ASN A 170 -16.89 -12.16 -17.71
C ASN A 170 -16.26 -10.90 -17.10
N GLN A 171 -15.71 -11.03 -15.91
CA GLN A 171 -15.04 -9.97 -15.17
C GLN A 171 -13.76 -10.47 -14.52
N LEU A 172 -12.78 -9.59 -14.30
CA LEU A 172 -11.57 -9.84 -13.54
C LEU A 172 -11.68 -9.29 -12.12
N ASN A 173 -11.12 -10.00 -11.16
CA ASN A 173 -10.79 -9.41 -9.87
C ASN A 173 -9.40 -8.81 -9.96
N VAL A 174 -9.21 -7.61 -9.41
CA VAL A 174 -7.89 -7.00 -9.27
C VAL A 174 -7.71 -6.53 -7.83
N ILE A 175 -6.68 -7.06 -7.17
CA ILE A 175 -6.30 -6.67 -5.80
C ILE A 175 -5.08 -5.77 -5.92
N PRO A 176 -5.20 -4.45 -5.65
CA PRO A 176 -4.21 -3.45 -6.09
C PRO A 176 -2.92 -3.39 -5.26
N GLY A 177 -2.86 -4.06 -4.08
CA GLY A 177 -1.78 -3.88 -3.13
C GLY A 177 -1.97 -2.67 -2.21
N TYR A 178 -1.01 -2.46 -1.30
CA TYR A 178 -1.00 -1.28 -0.43
C TYR A 178 -0.42 -0.09 -1.19
N VAL A 179 -1.29 0.68 -1.82
CA VAL A 179 -0.93 1.76 -2.75
C VAL A 179 -1.79 3.00 -2.54
N GLU A 180 -1.45 4.10 -3.20
CA GLU A 180 -2.18 5.36 -3.09
C GLU A 180 -3.56 5.30 -3.78
N PRO A 181 -4.53 6.13 -3.36
CA PRO A 181 -5.85 6.22 -4.03
C PRO A 181 -5.73 6.58 -5.51
N SER A 182 -4.74 7.40 -5.87
CA SER A 182 -4.44 7.77 -7.26
C SER A 182 -4.01 6.57 -8.10
N ASP A 183 -3.24 5.64 -7.53
CA ASP A 183 -2.84 4.40 -8.21
C ASP A 183 -4.06 3.51 -8.46
N VAL A 184 -4.95 3.35 -7.46
CA VAL A 184 -6.20 2.58 -7.61
C VAL A 184 -7.10 3.20 -8.68
N ARG A 185 -7.26 4.53 -8.68
CA ARG A 185 -8.04 5.24 -9.70
C ARG A 185 -7.45 5.03 -11.08
N HIS A 186 -6.14 5.17 -11.22
CA HIS A 186 -5.48 4.97 -12.50
C HIS A 186 -5.54 3.52 -12.97
N LEU A 187 -5.42 2.55 -12.06
CA LEU A 187 -5.62 1.13 -12.36
C LEU A 187 -7.02 0.85 -12.93
N LYS A 188 -8.07 1.43 -12.35
CA LYS A 188 -9.44 1.33 -12.88
C LYS A 188 -9.55 1.93 -14.28
N GLN A 189 -8.98 3.12 -14.50
CA GLN A 189 -8.93 3.75 -15.83
C GLN A 189 -8.15 2.90 -16.83
N PHE A 190 -7.06 2.31 -16.42
CA PHE A 190 -6.23 1.43 -17.25
C PHE A 190 -7.01 0.18 -17.70
N LEU A 191 -7.72 -0.48 -16.79
CA LEU A 191 -8.58 -1.63 -17.10
C LEU A 191 -9.76 -1.23 -17.99
N GLN A 192 -10.35 -0.05 -17.75
CA GLN A 192 -11.41 0.50 -18.59
C GLN A 192 -10.90 0.82 -20.00
N THR A 193 -9.68 1.36 -20.14
CA THR A 193 -9.04 1.59 -21.46
C THR A 193 -8.79 0.28 -22.20
N LEU A 194 -8.48 -0.80 -21.50
CA LEU A 194 -8.37 -2.14 -22.05
C LEU A 194 -9.74 -2.76 -22.39
N GLY A 195 -10.86 -2.12 -22.02
CA GLY A 195 -12.20 -2.67 -22.25
C GLY A 195 -12.56 -3.86 -21.33
N VAL A 196 -11.91 -3.97 -20.17
CA VAL A 196 -12.06 -5.09 -19.25
C VAL A 196 -13.06 -4.76 -18.14
N GLU A 197 -14.11 -5.54 -18.00
CA GLU A 197 -14.96 -5.55 -16.82
C GLU A 197 -14.18 -6.05 -15.61
N SER A 198 -14.15 -5.27 -14.52
CA SER A 198 -13.34 -5.63 -13.38
C SER A 198 -13.93 -5.20 -12.04
N VAL A 199 -13.62 -5.98 -10.99
CA VAL A 199 -13.85 -5.63 -9.60
C VAL A 199 -12.49 -5.37 -8.97
N VAL A 200 -12.19 -4.11 -8.69
CA VAL A 200 -10.98 -3.70 -7.95
C VAL A 200 -11.33 -3.61 -6.47
N PHE A 201 -10.62 -4.35 -5.61
CA PHE A 201 -10.85 -4.34 -4.16
C PHE A 201 -9.58 -4.61 -3.35
N PRO A 202 -9.41 -3.91 -2.21
CA PRO A 202 -10.17 -2.76 -1.76
C PRO A 202 -9.96 -1.54 -2.68
N ASP A 203 -11.03 -0.77 -2.95
CA ASP A 203 -10.95 0.45 -3.76
C ASP A 203 -10.95 1.69 -2.86
N THR A 204 -9.79 2.26 -2.61
CA THR A 204 -9.63 3.45 -1.77
C THR A 204 -9.75 4.76 -2.54
N SER A 205 -9.89 4.70 -3.88
CA SER A 205 -10.09 5.89 -4.72
C SER A 205 -11.46 6.53 -4.47
N ASP A 206 -11.51 7.86 -4.48
CA ASP A 206 -12.71 8.64 -4.19
C ASP A 206 -13.31 8.37 -2.80
N VAL A 207 -12.48 7.88 -1.86
CA VAL A 207 -12.80 7.69 -0.46
C VAL A 207 -12.02 8.69 0.39
N VAL A 208 -10.70 8.54 0.46
CA VAL A 208 -9.82 9.41 1.26
C VAL A 208 -9.31 10.63 0.47
N ASP A 209 -9.71 10.77 -0.78
CA ASP A 209 -9.39 11.88 -1.68
C ASP A 209 -10.63 12.40 -2.43
N THR A 210 -11.80 12.15 -1.86
CA THR A 210 -13.08 12.66 -2.37
C THR A 210 -13.11 14.20 -2.36
N PRO A 211 -13.55 14.87 -3.45
CA PRO A 211 -13.68 16.32 -3.47
C PRO A 211 -14.69 16.82 -2.44
N GLN A 212 -14.33 17.90 -1.74
CA GLN A 212 -15.25 18.59 -0.82
C GLN A 212 -16.28 19.39 -1.61
N THR A 213 -17.55 18.98 -1.54
CA THR A 213 -18.65 19.59 -2.32
C THR A 213 -19.51 20.55 -1.51
N GLY A 214 -19.26 20.67 -0.19
CA GLY A 214 -20.12 21.40 0.74
C GLY A 214 -21.31 20.57 1.28
N ASP A 215 -21.68 19.48 0.61
CA ASP A 215 -22.71 18.54 1.08
C ASP A 215 -22.09 17.49 1.98
N PHE A 216 -22.55 17.42 3.22
CA PHE A 216 -22.11 16.37 4.12
C PHE A 216 -22.68 15.00 3.68
N ARG A 217 -21.77 14.04 3.48
CA ARG A 217 -22.13 12.62 3.29
C ARG A 217 -21.38 11.79 4.31
N MET A 218 -22.10 10.93 5.02
CA MET A 218 -21.49 10.03 6.01
C MET A 218 -20.46 9.10 5.36
N TYR A 219 -20.81 8.57 4.19
CA TYR A 219 -19.93 7.70 3.40
C TYR A 219 -19.63 8.35 2.05
N PRO A 220 -18.36 8.40 1.61
CA PRO A 220 -18.00 8.89 0.29
C PRO A 220 -18.58 8.01 -0.82
N LYS A 221 -18.51 8.50 -2.07
CA LYS A 221 -19.03 7.75 -3.24
C LYS A 221 -18.13 6.57 -3.64
N GLY A 222 -16.84 6.63 -3.30
CA GLY A 222 -15.87 5.60 -3.63
C GLY A 222 -16.06 4.31 -2.82
N GLY A 223 -15.18 3.38 -3.03
CA GLY A 223 -15.20 2.07 -2.40
C GLY A 223 -15.90 0.99 -3.25
N THR A 224 -15.44 -0.25 -3.09
CA THR A 224 -16.05 -1.42 -3.73
C THR A 224 -17.35 -1.78 -3.01
N THR A 225 -18.47 -1.88 -3.71
CA THR A 225 -19.76 -2.21 -3.09
C THR A 225 -19.81 -3.65 -2.57
N VAL A 226 -20.68 -3.91 -1.60
CA VAL A 226 -20.87 -5.26 -1.04
C VAL A 226 -21.29 -6.25 -2.14
N GLU A 227 -22.14 -5.83 -3.07
CA GLU A 227 -22.60 -6.64 -4.20
C GLU A 227 -21.43 -6.99 -5.13
N ALA A 228 -20.55 -6.01 -5.42
CA ALA A 228 -19.35 -6.26 -6.22
C ALA A 228 -18.41 -7.24 -5.51
N LEU A 229 -18.19 -7.06 -4.19
CA LEU A 229 -17.38 -7.99 -3.38
C LEU A 229 -17.96 -9.40 -3.35
N ARG A 230 -19.29 -9.54 -3.24
CA ARG A 230 -19.95 -10.85 -3.33
C ARG A 230 -19.71 -11.49 -4.69
N SER A 231 -19.78 -10.72 -5.76
CA SER A 231 -19.62 -11.22 -7.12
C SER A 231 -18.19 -11.67 -7.47
N THR A 232 -17.18 -11.33 -6.64
CA THR A 232 -15.80 -11.74 -6.89
C THR A 232 -15.59 -13.25 -6.97
N GLY A 233 -16.43 -14.03 -6.28
CA GLY A 233 -16.40 -15.48 -6.34
C GLY A 233 -16.87 -16.09 -7.67
N ASP A 234 -17.49 -15.31 -8.54
CA ASP A 234 -17.95 -15.72 -9.87
C ASP A 234 -17.07 -15.17 -11.01
N SER A 235 -15.98 -14.44 -10.69
CA SER A 235 -15.09 -13.86 -11.69
C SER A 235 -14.28 -14.93 -12.43
N LEU A 236 -13.80 -14.59 -13.64
CA LEU A 236 -12.95 -15.48 -14.46
C LEU A 236 -11.60 -15.73 -13.79
N TYR A 237 -11.00 -14.69 -13.25
CA TYR A 237 -9.62 -14.71 -12.78
C TYR A 237 -9.35 -13.61 -11.75
N THR A 238 -8.32 -13.79 -10.93
CA THR A 238 -7.84 -12.77 -9.98
C THR A 238 -6.41 -12.38 -10.29
N LEU A 239 -6.17 -11.10 -10.55
CA LEU A 239 -4.83 -10.50 -10.63
C LEU A 239 -4.53 -9.84 -9.28
N ALA A 240 -3.55 -10.39 -8.57
CA ALA A 240 -3.10 -9.89 -7.28
C ALA A 240 -1.78 -9.11 -7.47
N LEU A 241 -1.80 -7.81 -7.20
CA LEU A 241 -0.64 -6.93 -7.37
C LEU A 241 0.12 -6.81 -6.04
N GLY A 242 1.38 -7.22 -6.04
CA GLY A 242 2.23 -7.32 -4.87
C GLY A 242 1.98 -8.57 -4.02
N ASP A 243 2.97 -8.94 -3.21
CA ASP A 243 2.89 -10.08 -2.29
C ASP A 243 1.84 -9.87 -1.19
N ALA A 244 1.59 -8.62 -0.79
CA ALA A 244 0.55 -8.26 0.17
C ALA A 244 -0.86 -8.68 -0.28
N SER A 245 -1.12 -8.75 -1.58
CA SER A 245 -2.41 -9.15 -2.17
C SER A 245 -2.61 -10.66 -2.23
N LYS A 246 -1.56 -11.46 -2.08
CA LYS A 246 -1.56 -12.90 -2.28
C LYS A 246 -2.51 -13.65 -1.36
N ALA A 247 -2.57 -13.28 -0.08
CA ALA A 247 -3.41 -13.99 0.90
C ALA A 247 -4.90 -13.94 0.51
N ALA A 248 -5.38 -12.79 0.06
CA ALA A 248 -6.77 -12.64 -0.40
C ALA A 248 -7.04 -13.43 -1.69
N ALA A 249 -6.10 -13.46 -2.63
CA ALA A 249 -6.23 -14.24 -3.86
C ALA A 249 -6.27 -15.75 -3.57
N VAL A 250 -5.40 -16.25 -2.68
CA VAL A 250 -5.40 -17.65 -2.21
C VAL A 250 -6.72 -17.99 -1.51
N ALA A 251 -7.23 -17.09 -0.66
CA ALA A 251 -8.51 -17.30 0.02
C ALA A 251 -9.67 -17.38 -0.98
N LEU A 252 -9.64 -16.59 -2.05
CA LEU A 252 -10.65 -16.60 -3.10
C LEU A 252 -10.60 -17.89 -3.94
N GLU A 253 -9.41 -18.35 -4.29
CA GLU A 253 -9.22 -19.65 -4.94
C GLU A 253 -9.73 -20.81 -4.07
N ASN A 254 -9.35 -20.84 -2.80
CA ASN A 254 -9.76 -21.88 -1.87
C ASN A 254 -11.29 -21.90 -1.64
N LYS A 255 -11.92 -20.73 -1.54
CA LYS A 255 -13.36 -20.60 -1.24
C LYS A 255 -14.24 -20.75 -2.48
N CYS A 256 -13.83 -20.15 -3.59
CA CYS A 256 -14.66 -19.98 -4.77
C CYS A 256 -14.08 -20.60 -6.05
N GLN A 257 -12.89 -21.21 -5.98
CA GLN A 257 -12.17 -21.80 -7.12
C GLN A 257 -11.93 -20.79 -8.26
N VAL A 258 -11.72 -19.50 -7.93
CA VAL A 258 -11.31 -18.49 -8.90
C VAL A 258 -9.79 -18.54 -9.00
N PRO A 259 -9.21 -18.88 -10.17
CA PRO A 259 -7.77 -18.95 -10.34
C PRO A 259 -7.14 -17.57 -10.20
N TYR A 260 -5.86 -17.52 -9.84
CA TYR A 260 -5.17 -16.26 -9.63
C TYR A 260 -3.73 -16.25 -10.16
N LYS A 261 -3.20 -15.05 -10.37
CA LYS A 261 -1.78 -14.78 -10.64
C LYS A 261 -1.32 -13.62 -9.76
N VAL A 262 -0.17 -13.80 -9.11
CA VAL A 262 0.50 -12.71 -8.37
C VAL A 262 1.49 -12.04 -9.30
N LEU A 263 1.45 -10.71 -9.38
CA LEU A 263 2.31 -9.87 -10.20
C LEU A 263 2.96 -8.80 -9.32
N ASP A 264 4.15 -8.32 -9.70
CA ASP A 264 4.71 -7.11 -9.11
C ASP A 264 3.80 -5.91 -9.40
N LEU A 265 3.90 -4.85 -8.61
CA LEU A 265 3.16 -3.61 -8.88
C LEU A 265 3.55 -3.06 -10.26
N PRO A 266 2.60 -2.61 -11.10
CA PRO A 266 2.86 -2.20 -12.48
C PRO A 266 3.53 -0.82 -12.55
N VAL A 267 4.79 -0.74 -12.18
CA VAL A 267 5.65 0.45 -12.24
C VAL A 267 6.83 0.17 -13.16
N GLY A 268 7.05 1.04 -14.14
CA GLY A 268 8.04 0.83 -15.21
C GLY A 268 7.52 -0.07 -16.33
N ILE A 269 8.26 -0.12 -17.44
CA ILE A 269 7.83 -0.82 -18.66
C ILE A 269 7.61 -2.30 -18.42
N ALA A 270 8.60 -2.99 -17.87
CA ALA A 270 8.56 -4.45 -17.76
C ALA A 270 7.39 -4.95 -16.87
N ALA A 271 7.14 -4.29 -15.74
CA ALA A 271 6.04 -4.66 -14.85
C ALA A 271 4.67 -4.32 -15.46
N CYS A 272 4.55 -3.18 -16.15
CA CYS A 272 3.34 -2.82 -16.89
C CYS A 272 3.06 -3.80 -18.03
N ASP A 273 4.08 -4.17 -18.80
CA ASP A 273 3.96 -5.16 -19.88
C ASP A 273 3.50 -6.52 -19.34
N ARG A 274 4.05 -6.98 -18.19
CA ARG A 274 3.60 -8.22 -17.54
C ARG A 274 2.13 -8.14 -17.08
N PHE A 275 1.69 -6.99 -16.59
CA PHE A 275 0.29 -6.79 -16.21
C PHE A 275 -0.63 -6.82 -17.44
N VAL A 276 -0.30 -6.09 -18.51
CA VAL A 276 -1.07 -6.11 -19.78
C VAL A 276 -1.13 -7.53 -20.35
N GLN A 277 0.01 -8.22 -20.41
CA GLN A 277 0.07 -9.59 -20.89
C GLN A 277 -0.82 -10.54 -20.08
N ALA A 278 -0.84 -10.41 -18.76
CA ALA A 278 -1.71 -11.21 -17.90
C ALA A 278 -3.21 -10.92 -18.16
N VAL A 279 -3.57 -9.67 -18.47
CA VAL A 279 -4.93 -9.33 -18.88
C VAL A 279 -5.28 -9.97 -20.23
N ILE A 280 -4.39 -9.89 -21.24
CA ILE A 280 -4.57 -10.52 -22.56
C ILE A 280 -4.75 -12.04 -22.40
N GLU A 281 -3.87 -12.70 -21.64
CA GLU A 281 -3.92 -14.15 -21.42
C GLU A 281 -5.24 -14.60 -20.78
N THR A 282 -5.85 -13.77 -19.93
CA THR A 282 -7.06 -14.13 -19.18
C THR A 282 -8.34 -13.73 -19.90
N THR A 283 -8.33 -12.68 -20.72
CA THR A 283 -9.53 -12.12 -21.35
C THR A 283 -9.56 -12.25 -22.86
N GLY A 284 -8.40 -12.44 -23.51
CA GLY A 284 -8.25 -12.41 -24.96
C GLY A 284 -8.39 -11.00 -25.58
N ILE A 285 -8.44 -9.95 -24.76
CA ILE A 285 -8.60 -8.56 -25.22
C ILE A 285 -7.23 -7.98 -25.56
N GLU A 286 -7.06 -7.53 -26.81
CA GLU A 286 -5.83 -6.85 -27.25
C GLU A 286 -5.78 -5.39 -26.77
N PRO A 287 -4.59 -4.87 -26.41
CA PRO A 287 -4.45 -3.50 -25.95
C PRO A 287 -4.71 -2.50 -27.07
N PRO A 288 -5.45 -1.40 -26.81
CA PRO A 288 -5.70 -0.38 -27.82
C PRO A 288 -4.43 0.41 -28.15
N GLU A 289 -4.39 1.00 -29.35
CA GLU A 289 -3.26 1.83 -29.82
C GLU A 289 -2.90 2.95 -28.83
N SER A 290 -3.91 3.60 -28.23
CA SER A 290 -3.68 4.66 -27.23
C SER A 290 -2.83 4.22 -26.04
N LEU A 291 -2.96 2.97 -25.60
CA LEU A 291 -2.15 2.42 -24.52
C LEU A 291 -0.72 2.11 -24.99
N MET A 292 -0.57 1.67 -26.24
CA MET A 292 0.74 1.45 -26.85
C MET A 292 1.48 2.78 -27.08
N ASP A 293 0.76 3.86 -27.38
CA ASP A 293 1.32 5.22 -27.42
C ASP A 293 1.83 5.69 -26.06
N GLU A 294 1.10 5.44 -24.97
CA GLU A 294 1.59 5.74 -23.62
C GLU A 294 2.86 4.95 -23.29
N ARG A 295 2.91 3.67 -23.68
CA ARG A 295 4.12 2.86 -23.55
C ARG A 295 5.29 3.45 -24.33
N GLY A 296 5.06 3.85 -25.59
CA GLY A 296 6.06 4.49 -26.43
C GLY A 296 6.63 5.76 -25.83
N LYS A 297 5.77 6.64 -25.29
CA LYS A 297 6.18 7.87 -24.58
C LYS A 297 7.05 7.60 -23.37
N LEU A 298 6.77 6.53 -22.61
CA LEU A 298 7.63 6.14 -21.50
C LEU A 298 9.01 5.67 -21.99
N VAL A 299 9.06 4.90 -23.10
CA VAL A 299 10.33 4.48 -23.71
C VAL A 299 11.16 5.70 -24.13
N ASP A 300 10.53 6.65 -24.83
CA ASP A 300 11.20 7.88 -25.29
C ASP A 300 11.75 8.67 -24.08
N LEU A 301 10.93 8.90 -23.05
CA LEU A 301 11.35 9.59 -21.85
C LEU A 301 12.53 8.88 -21.16
N MET A 302 12.51 7.55 -21.07
CA MET A 302 13.62 6.77 -20.49
C MET A 302 14.89 6.92 -21.32
N THR A 303 14.78 6.94 -22.65
CA THR A 303 15.91 7.05 -23.58
C THR A 303 16.55 8.44 -23.49
N ASP A 304 15.74 9.49 -23.53
CA ASP A 304 16.19 10.88 -23.53
C ASP A 304 16.94 11.25 -22.25
N TRP A 305 16.47 10.76 -21.10
CA TRP A 305 16.97 11.15 -19.80
C TRP A 305 17.85 10.11 -19.10
N GLN A 306 18.14 8.97 -19.73
CA GLN A 306 18.98 7.91 -19.17
C GLN A 306 20.34 8.41 -18.69
N GLN A 307 20.94 9.37 -19.40
CA GLN A 307 22.27 9.93 -19.06
C GLN A 307 22.36 10.44 -17.61
N TYR A 308 21.26 10.96 -17.05
CA TYR A 308 21.24 11.49 -15.68
C TYR A 308 21.07 10.40 -14.60
N LEU A 309 20.59 9.22 -15.00
CA LEU A 309 20.37 8.09 -14.08
C LEU A 309 21.45 7.01 -14.21
N TYR A 310 22.03 6.86 -15.39
CA TYR A 310 22.97 5.78 -15.66
C TYR A 310 24.14 5.78 -14.68
N GLY A 311 24.33 4.65 -14.00
CA GLY A 311 25.38 4.45 -13.02
C GLY A 311 25.19 5.14 -11.68
N LYS A 312 24.16 5.99 -11.47
CA LYS A 312 23.84 6.65 -10.21
C LYS A 312 23.54 5.63 -9.12
N ARG A 313 24.17 5.81 -7.97
CA ARG A 313 23.98 4.99 -6.79
C ARG A 313 22.73 5.44 -6.03
N VAL A 314 21.75 4.56 -5.87
CA VAL A 314 20.48 4.90 -5.24
C VAL A 314 20.28 4.08 -3.97
N ALA A 315 19.80 4.74 -2.91
CA ALA A 315 19.29 4.08 -1.71
C ALA A 315 17.76 4.12 -1.71
N LEU A 316 17.14 2.99 -1.39
CA LEU A 316 15.70 2.80 -1.35
C LEU A 316 15.26 2.37 0.05
N SER A 317 14.20 2.99 0.58
CA SER A 317 13.54 2.50 1.79
C SER A 317 12.04 2.80 1.78
N GLY A 318 11.23 1.77 2.01
CA GLY A 318 9.77 1.88 1.99
C GLY A 318 9.08 0.53 2.14
N ASP A 319 7.85 0.44 1.67
CA ASP A 319 7.07 -0.78 1.74
C ASP A 319 7.55 -1.82 0.71
N PRO A 320 7.51 -3.13 1.03
CA PRO A 320 8.23 -4.14 0.28
C PRO A 320 7.86 -4.19 -1.21
N ASP A 321 6.56 -4.26 -1.54
CA ASP A 321 6.11 -4.39 -2.93
C ASP A 321 6.46 -3.16 -3.77
N GLN A 322 6.36 -1.96 -3.17
CA GLN A 322 6.76 -0.70 -3.82
C GLN A 322 8.27 -0.66 -4.06
N MET A 323 9.08 -1.13 -3.11
CA MET A 323 10.53 -1.16 -3.25
C MET A 323 10.99 -2.17 -4.31
N VAL A 324 10.31 -3.31 -4.45
CA VAL A 324 10.54 -4.25 -5.56
C VAL A 324 10.30 -3.57 -6.89
N ALA A 325 9.15 -2.93 -7.06
CA ALA A 325 8.75 -2.29 -8.31
C ALA A 325 9.69 -1.14 -8.73
N VAL A 326 10.03 -0.25 -7.77
CA VAL A 326 10.96 0.86 -8.03
C VAL A 326 12.38 0.35 -8.29
N THR A 327 12.83 -0.73 -7.64
CA THR A 327 14.13 -1.33 -7.91
C THR A 327 14.22 -1.82 -9.34
N GLU A 328 13.23 -2.56 -9.85
CA GLU A 328 13.20 -3.02 -11.24
C GLU A 328 13.16 -1.84 -12.22
N PHE A 329 12.35 -0.84 -11.94
CA PHE A 329 12.24 0.34 -12.78
C PHE A 329 13.56 1.12 -12.87
N LEU A 330 14.23 1.37 -11.75
CA LEU A 330 15.52 2.06 -11.72
C LEU A 330 16.61 1.29 -12.45
N VAL A 331 16.66 -0.03 -12.30
CA VAL A 331 17.60 -0.89 -13.05
C VAL A 331 17.35 -0.76 -14.55
N SER A 332 16.09 -0.72 -15.01
CA SER A 332 15.76 -0.52 -16.43
C SER A 332 16.16 0.86 -16.96
N CYS A 333 16.28 1.86 -16.08
CA CYS A 333 16.81 3.19 -16.39
C CYS A 333 18.35 3.29 -16.25
N GLY A 334 19.05 2.19 -15.94
CA GLY A 334 20.50 2.16 -15.78
C GLY A 334 21.03 2.67 -14.43
N ALA A 335 20.17 2.98 -13.47
CA ALA A 335 20.60 3.33 -12.11
C ALA A 335 21.06 2.10 -11.32
N LYS A 336 21.78 2.33 -10.23
CA LYS A 336 22.31 1.29 -9.35
C LYS A 336 21.67 1.36 -7.96
N PRO A 337 20.56 0.66 -7.70
CA PRO A 337 20.03 0.49 -6.36
C PRO A 337 21.00 -0.31 -5.49
N VAL A 338 21.84 0.40 -4.71
CA VAL A 338 22.91 -0.22 -3.92
C VAL A 338 22.47 -0.59 -2.51
N TYR A 339 21.43 0.09 -2.00
CA TYR A 339 20.79 -0.19 -0.71
C TYR A 339 19.29 -0.24 -0.92
N VAL A 340 18.67 -1.39 -0.63
CA VAL A 340 17.23 -1.59 -0.73
C VAL A 340 16.74 -2.21 0.56
N ILE A 341 16.02 -1.43 1.38
CA ILE A 341 15.57 -1.89 2.69
C ILE A 341 14.08 -1.68 2.91
N THR A 342 13.48 -2.54 3.72
CA THR A 342 12.11 -2.39 4.22
C THR A 342 12.03 -2.66 5.72
N GLY A 343 11.14 -1.99 6.42
CA GLY A 343 10.83 -2.24 7.83
C GLY A 343 9.93 -3.47 8.05
N THR A 344 9.31 -3.99 7.01
CA THR A 344 8.43 -5.16 7.02
C THR A 344 9.24 -6.43 6.79
N VAL A 345 8.92 -7.50 7.51
CA VAL A 345 9.48 -8.84 7.22
C VAL A 345 8.85 -9.34 5.93
N SER A 346 9.66 -9.57 4.90
CA SER A 346 9.19 -10.04 3.58
C SER A 346 10.26 -10.85 2.85
N PRO A 347 10.22 -12.18 2.96
CA PRO A 347 11.13 -13.06 2.19
C PRO A 347 10.98 -12.88 0.68
N TYR A 348 9.76 -12.59 0.19
CA TYR A 348 9.50 -12.28 -1.21
C TYR A 348 10.33 -11.08 -1.67
N PHE A 349 10.25 -9.97 -0.95
CA PHE A 349 11.03 -8.76 -1.23
C PHE A 349 12.53 -9.07 -1.37
N VAL A 350 13.09 -9.81 -0.41
CA VAL A 350 14.53 -10.15 -0.44
C VAL A 350 14.88 -10.97 -1.66
N THR A 351 14.09 -12.00 -1.96
CA THR A 351 14.33 -12.89 -3.11
C THR A 351 14.19 -12.13 -4.42
N ARG A 352 13.10 -11.36 -4.56
CA ARG A 352 12.80 -10.65 -5.81
C ARG A 352 13.81 -9.53 -6.10
N CYS A 353 14.20 -8.73 -5.10
CA CYS A 353 15.25 -7.72 -5.28
C CYS A 353 16.60 -8.34 -5.62
N LYS A 354 16.96 -9.50 -5.05
CA LYS A 354 18.17 -10.21 -5.44
C LYS A 354 18.14 -10.67 -6.90
N GLU A 355 17.00 -11.18 -7.37
CA GLU A 355 16.82 -11.57 -8.77
C GLU A 355 17.00 -10.38 -9.72
N ILE A 356 16.40 -9.23 -9.39
CA ILE A 356 16.48 -8.01 -10.19
C ILE A 356 17.92 -7.47 -10.26
N LEU A 357 18.65 -7.52 -9.14
CA LEU A 357 19.94 -6.86 -9.00
C LEU A 357 21.16 -7.74 -9.33
N LYS A 358 20.99 -9.06 -9.46
CA LYS A 358 22.08 -10.04 -9.55
C LYS A 358 23.14 -9.73 -10.63
N ASP A 359 22.71 -9.24 -11.79
CA ASP A 359 23.59 -9.02 -12.94
C ASP A 359 24.11 -7.58 -13.04
N TRP A 360 23.44 -6.62 -12.39
CA TRP A 360 23.74 -5.20 -12.50
C TRP A 360 24.39 -4.61 -11.24
N VAL A 361 23.92 -5.02 -10.05
CA VAL A 361 24.42 -4.57 -8.74
C VAL A 361 24.56 -5.77 -7.80
N PRO A 362 25.46 -6.73 -8.07
CA PRO A 362 25.56 -7.97 -7.29
C PRO A 362 25.89 -7.75 -5.81
N ASP A 363 26.56 -6.62 -5.47
CA ASP A 363 26.94 -6.26 -4.12
C ASP A 363 25.89 -5.41 -3.39
N ALA A 364 24.67 -5.30 -3.93
CA ALA A 364 23.60 -4.54 -3.30
C ALA A 364 23.25 -5.11 -1.92
N VAL A 365 23.06 -4.23 -0.95
CA VAL A 365 22.57 -4.61 0.38
C VAL A 365 21.04 -4.60 0.35
N ILE A 366 20.46 -5.78 0.37
CA ILE A 366 19.02 -5.98 0.39
C ILE A 366 18.66 -6.52 1.78
N ARG A 367 17.80 -5.82 2.53
CA ARG A 367 17.43 -6.24 3.89
C ARG A 367 15.98 -5.88 4.23
N ASP A 368 15.25 -6.89 4.65
CA ASP A 368 13.95 -6.72 5.29
C ASP A 368 14.08 -6.53 6.81
N ASN A 369 12.99 -6.20 7.49
CA ASN A 369 12.98 -5.92 8.92
C ASN A 369 14.13 -4.97 9.37
N ALA A 370 14.52 -4.07 8.49
CA ALA A 370 15.58 -3.08 8.70
C ALA A 370 15.01 -1.75 9.20
N ASP A 371 15.88 -0.84 9.59
CA ASP A 371 15.51 0.50 10.02
C ASP A 371 16.35 1.60 9.33
N LEU A 372 15.87 2.83 9.42
CA LEU A 372 16.56 3.97 8.81
C LEU A 372 17.90 4.32 9.49
N PHE A 373 18.09 3.90 10.74
CA PHE A 373 19.39 4.07 11.38
C PHE A 373 20.45 3.19 10.70
N TYR A 374 20.10 1.94 10.38
CA TYR A 374 20.95 1.04 9.63
C TYR A 374 21.27 1.58 8.22
N LEU A 375 20.23 2.07 7.52
CA LEU A 375 20.40 2.69 6.21
C LEU A 375 21.36 3.90 6.28
N HIS A 376 21.21 4.73 7.30
CA HIS A 376 22.09 5.88 7.51
C HIS A 376 23.54 5.46 7.72
N GLN A 377 23.80 4.39 8.48
CA GLN A 377 25.14 3.84 8.66
C GLN A 377 25.72 3.33 7.33
N LEU A 378 24.94 2.67 6.49
CA LEU A 378 25.40 2.23 5.16
C LEU A 378 25.80 3.43 4.29
N ILE A 379 24.96 4.47 4.24
CA ILE A 379 25.19 5.67 3.45
C ILE A 379 26.44 6.43 3.94
N LYS A 380 26.64 6.53 5.26
CA LYS A 380 27.85 7.15 5.85
C LYS A 380 29.14 6.43 5.46
N ASN A 381 29.09 5.11 5.28
CA ASN A 381 30.26 4.34 4.87
C ASN A 381 30.52 4.44 3.36
N LYS A 382 29.48 4.40 2.57
CA LYS A 382 29.55 4.47 1.11
C LYS A 382 28.39 5.30 0.57
N PRO A 383 28.60 6.59 0.31
CA PRO A 383 27.57 7.54 -0.10
C PRO A 383 26.80 7.12 -1.34
N VAL A 384 25.60 7.70 -1.51
CA VAL A 384 24.71 7.51 -2.68
C VAL A 384 24.40 8.86 -3.31
N ASP A 385 24.02 8.84 -4.59
CA ASP A 385 23.66 10.03 -5.37
C ASP A 385 22.20 10.44 -5.16
N LEU A 386 21.33 9.50 -4.77
CA LEU A 386 19.90 9.71 -4.60
C LEU A 386 19.35 8.82 -3.48
N LEU A 387 18.42 9.35 -2.71
CA LEU A 387 17.58 8.59 -1.76
C LEU A 387 16.14 8.65 -2.22
N ILE A 388 15.48 7.49 -2.33
CA ILE A 388 14.03 7.37 -2.54
C ILE A 388 13.43 6.76 -1.28
N SER A 389 12.56 7.51 -0.62
CA SER A 389 12.03 7.10 0.70
C SER A 389 10.77 7.88 1.04
N ASN A 390 10.03 7.37 2.02
CA ASN A 390 8.95 8.12 2.66
C ASN A 390 9.49 9.36 3.43
N VAL A 391 8.60 10.05 4.15
CA VAL A 391 8.97 11.29 4.86
C VAL A 391 10.13 11.12 5.85
N TYR A 392 10.32 9.96 6.44
CA TYR A 392 11.36 9.75 7.45
C TYR A 392 12.78 9.77 6.87
N GLY A 393 12.94 9.47 5.58
CA GLY A 393 14.22 9.58 4.87
C GLY A 393 14.79 10.99 4.82
N LYS A 394 13.95 12.03 5.03
CA LYS A 394 14.39 13.43 4.99
C LYS A 394 15.50 13.77 6.00
N TYR A 395 15.54 13.06 7.12
CA TYR A 395 16.58 13.29 8.12
C TYR A 395 17.95 12.83 7.63
N ILE A 396 18.00 11.68 6.95
CA ILE A 396 19.23 11.17 6.32
C ILE A 396 19.64 12.09 5.18
N ALA A 397 18.69 12.41 4.29
CA ALA A 397 18.94 13.29 3.14
C ALA A 397 19.54 14.63 3.56
N ARG A 398 19.01 15.23 4.65
CA ARG A 398 19.54 16.49 5.18
C ARG A 398 20.91 16.34 5.85
N ALA A 399 21.15 15.23 6.57
CA ALA A 399 22.40 15.02 7.29
C ALA A 399 23.58 14.74 6.35
N GLU A 400 23.33 14.03 5.25
CA GLU A 400 24.35 13.61 4.27
C GLU A 400 24.29 14.42 2.96
N ASP A 401 23.45 15.47 2.92
CA ASP A 401 23.25 16.34 1.76
C ASP A 401 22.93 15.58 0.46
N ILE A 402 21.93 14.69 0.52
CA ILE A 402 21.52 13.82 -0.58
C ILE A 402 20.15 14.26 -1.13
N PRO A 403 19.97 14.38 -2.46
CA PRO A 403 18.65 14.60 -3.05
C PRO A 403 17.68 13.49 -2.63
N LEU A 404 16.41 13.86 -2.37
CA LEU A 404 15.40 12.94 -1.85
C LEU A 404 14.09 13.02 -2.66
N VAL A 405 13.74 11.91 -3.27
CA VAL A 405 12.40 11.68 -3.84
C VAL A 405 11.51 11.05 -2.78
N ARG A 406 10.34 11.69 -2.50
CA ARG A 406 9.31 11.09 -1.63
C ARG A 406 8.54 10.03 -2.39
N TYR A 407 8.57 8.81 -1.87
CA TYR A 407 7.81 7.70 -2.43
C TYR A 407 7.41 6.72 -1.31
N GLY A 408 6.21 6.15 -1.41
CA GLY A 408 5.67 5.25 -0.40
C GLY A 408 5.03 5.98 0.79
N TRP A 409 4.57 5.21 1.76
CA TRP A 409 3.83 5.70 2.91
C TRP A 409 4.72 5.78 4.17
N PRO A 410 4.57 6.82 5.05
CA PRO A 410 3.75 8.01 4.88
C PRO A 410 4.52 9.17 4.24
N ILE A 411 3.80 10.05 3.55
CA ILE A 411 4.29 11.35 3.09
C ILE A 411 3.53 12.44 3.85
N LEU A 412 4.24 13.27 4.62
CA LEU A 412 3.63 14.27 5.52
C LEU A 412 4.04 15.70 5.18
N ASP A 413 5.03 15.86 4.31
CA ASP A 413 5.70 17.13 4.01
C ASP A 413 5.74 17.49 2.52
N ARG A 414 4.98 16.80 1.70
CA ARG A 414 4.78 17.05 0.27
C ARG A 414 3.31 16.90 -0.10
N VAL A 415 2.96 17.38 -1.28
CA VAL A 415 1.62 17.28 -1.88
C VAL A 415 1.69 16.50 -3.18
N GLY A 416 0.56 16.03 -3.66
CA GLY A 416 0.42 15.40 -4.98
C GLY A 416 0.48 13.86 -4.97
N HIS A 417 1.02 13.22 -3.93
CA HIS A 417 1.13 11.75 -3.87
C HIS A 417 -0.22 11.02 -3.94
N SER A 418 -1.27 11.60 -3.36
CA SER A 418 -2.63 11.05 -3.44
C SER A 418 -3.39 11.42 -4.73
N LEU A 419 -2.83 12.32 -5.56
CA LEU A 419 -3.47 12.83 -6.78
C LEU A 419 -2.85 12.27 -8.05
N PHE A 420 -1.53 12.08 -8.07
CA PHE A 420 -0.77 11.64 -9.23
C PHE A 420 -0.31 10.20 -9.06
N PRO A 421 -0.69 9.30 -9.99
CA PRO A 421 -0.33 7.89 -9.88
C PRO A 421 1.15 7.63 -10.14
N SER A 422 1.63 6.50 -9.63
CA SER A 422 2.88 5.85 -10.02
C SER A 422 2.66 4.60 -10.89
N PHE A 423 1.43 4.11 -10.99
CA PHE A 423 1.02 2.92 -11.72
C PHE A 423 0.84 3.15 -13.22
N GLY A 424 1.02 2.08 -14.00
CA GLY A 424 0.88 2.09 -15.44
C GLY A 424 2.00 2.87 -16.14
N TYR A 425 1.97 2.94 -17.45
CA TYR A 425 2.98 3.67 -18.23
C TYR A 425 2.98 5.16 -17.87
N ARG A 426 1.79 5.77 -17.77
CA ARG A 426 1.64 7.19 -17.44
C ARG A 426 2.11 7.52 -16.02
N GLY A 427 1.79 6.69 -15.05
CA GLY A 427 2.26 6.86 -13.67
C GLY A 427 3.76 6.69 -13.56
N SER A 428 4.33 5.74 -14.30
CA SER A 428 5.77 5.52 -14.38
C SER A 428 6.51 6.73 -14.99
N MET A 429 5.93 7.38 -16.02
CA MET A 429 6.46 8.65 -16.54
C MET A 429 6.49 9.73 -15.47
N HIS A 430 5.40 9.88 -14.72
CA HIS A 430 5.33 10.87 -13.63
C HIS A 430 6.41 10.59 -12.55
N LEU A 431 6.56 9.34 -12.13
CA LEU A 431 7.59 8.96 -11.16
C LEU A 431 9.01 9.24 -11.70
N LEU A 432 9.28 8.92 -12.97
CA LEU A 432 10.56 9.20 -13.62
C LEU A 432 10.85 10.69 -13.68
N CYS A 433 9.88 11.52 -14.08
CA CYS A 433 10.03 12.97 -14.07
C CYS A 433 10.40 13.50 -12.68
N ASN A 434 9.74 13.02 -11.63
CA ASN A 434 10.07 13.43 -10.25
C ASN A 434 11.49 13.04 -9.86
N ILE A 435 11.96 11.86 -10.29
CA ILE A 435 13.32 11.39 -10.02
C ILE A 435 14.35 12.25 -10.77
N ILE A 436 14.16 12.45 -12.08
CA ILE A 436 15.07 13.21 -12.92
C ILE A 436 15.14 14.66 -12.48
N ASN A 437 13.99 15.33 -12.28
CA ASN A 437 13.96 16.72 -11.85
C ASN A 437 14.65 16.92 -10.51
N THR A 438 14.53 15.96 -9.57
CA THR A 438 15.26 16.03 -8.29
C THR A 438 16.78 15.95 -8.47
N ILE A 439 17.25 15.19 -9.47
CA ILE A 439 18.67 15.10 -9.81
C ILE A 439 19.15 16.38 -10.51
N LEU A 440 18.34 16.94 -11.43
CA LEU A 440 18.64 18.18 -12.14
C LEU A 440 18.69 19.38 -11.18
N GLU A 441 17.71 19.51 -10.29
CA GLU A 441 17.72 20.52 -9.21
C GLU A 441 18.99 20.44 -8.36
N ARG A 442 19.48 19.23 -8.12
CA ARG A 442 20.74 19.03 -7.40
C ARG A 442 21.95 19.47 -8.23
N LYS A 443 21.94 19.15 -9.52
CA LYS A 443 22.99 19.56 -10.46
C LYS A 443 23.05 21.10 -10.55
N ASP A 444 21.91 21.76 -10.78
CA ASP A 444 21.83 23.23 -10.84
C ASP A 444 22.37 23.91 -9.58
N ARG A 445 22.10 23.33 -8.41
CA ARG A 445 22.59 23.85 -7.13
C ARG A 445 24.13 23.74 -6.98
N ASP A 446 24.71 22.66 -7.46
CA ASP A 446 26.09 22.29 -7.18
C ASP A 446 27.06 22.64 -8.32
N ASP A 447 26.57 22.90 -9.54
CA ASP A 447 27.38 23.28 -10.68
C ASP A 447 28.03 24.65 -10.42
N PRO A 448 29.33 24.81 -10.69
CA PRO A 448 30.00 26.11 -10.64
C PRO A 448 29.53 27.00 -11.79
N ASP A 449 29.63 28.33 -11.59
CA ASP A 449 29.12 29.33 -12.56
C ASP A 449 29.66 29.13 -13.98
N GLU A 450 30.87 28.56 -14.13
CA GLU A 450 31.52 28.33 -15.42
C GLU A 450 30.84 27.25 -16.28
N VAL A 451 30.06 26.36 -15.68
CA VAL A 451 29.36 25.25 -16.34
C VAL A 451 27.85 25.27 -16.11
N PHE A 452 27.37 26.36 -15.50
CA PHE A 452 25.94 26.55 -15.30
C PHE A 452 25.31 27.09 -16.59
N GLU A 453 24.57 26.24 -17.30
CA GLU A 453 23.96 26.52 -18.58
C GLU A 453 22.44 26.48 -18.53
N LEU A 454 21.77 27.19 -19.45
CA LEU A 454 20.30 27.22 -19.57
C LEU A 454 19.74 25.90 -20.10
N VAL A 455 20.55 25.11 -20.79
CA VAL A 455 20.15 23.83 -21.40
C VAL A 455 21.10 22.76 -20.85
N LEU A 456 20.52 21.78 -20.18
CA LEU A 456 21.23 20.66 -19.56
C LEU A 456 21.36 19.50 -20.53
#